data_782aecc19d27eddf51a2f3525de641cb
#
_entry.id   782aecc19d27eddf51a2f3525de641cb
#
_cell.length_a   1.000
_cell.length_b   1.000
_cell.length_c   1.000
_cell.angle_alpha   90.00
_cell.angle_beta   90.00
_cell.angle_gamma   90.00
#
_symmetry.space_group_name_H-M   'P 1'
#
loop_
_entity.id
_entity.type
_entity.pdbx_description
1 polymer ?
#
loop_
_entity_poly.entity_id
_entity_poly.type
_entity_poly.pdbx_seq_one_letter_code
_entity_poly.pdbx_strand_id
1 'polypeptide(L)'
;METSIHTIASNNLLILFTIVAMTGIVCSKLSEKINIPDVVLFLIAGIFIGPSVFKFIDISAYQIENQLILTFGSAFILYLGGKEISLKVLKNVRITVLLLSTLGVIVSTFMMKEVVGLTFEVSSMTALLSGAIIASTDPATLVPIFNSIKIKDKVKQTVISESAFNDATGAILTSAVLAIILSGKFSIKENLYSLSTMVIVGIIIGIMTEILLLKLVNDKPYGILKDFAPIISIISVIISYELSTKLGGSGYMSCFIVGIINGNKKNFNIWLTQKSYDADVHVVETLGTICRMMIFIILGSQVDLQILIKYFVPSVVSVICLIFIVRPVSVILCTIFDKNANWSKKEILFMMWVRETGVIPAALCGIITSMKIPGYEVISSVVFMFTFFNDVAPP
;
A
#
# COMPACT_ATOMS: atom_id res chain seq x y z
N MET A 1 -6.76 -37.86 -14.54
CA MET A 1 -5.58 -37.47 -13.76
C MET A 1 -5.51 -35.93 -13.60
N GLU A 2 -5.70 -35.14 -14.64
CA GLU A 2 -5.76 -33.66 -14.54
C GLU A 2 -6.92 -33.15 -13.67
N THR A 3 -8.12 -33.69 -13.83
CA THR A 3 -9.29 -33.34 -12.99
C THR A 3 -9.08 -33.59 -11.49
N SER A 4 -8.34 -34.64 -11.11
CA SER A 4 -8.03 -34.92 -9.70
C SER A 4 -7.00 -33.94 -9.12
N ILE A 5 -6.01 -33.49 -9.92
CA ILE A 5 -5.00 -32.51 -9.52
C ILE A 5 -5.65 -31.17 -9.31
N HIS A 6 -6.51 -30.70 -10.21
CA HIS A 6 -7.24 -29.44 -10.07
C HIS A 6 -8.17 -29.43 -8.86
N THR A 7 -8.82 -30.55 -8.53
CA THR A 7 -9.68 -30.67 -7.35
C THR A 7 -8.89 -30.60 -6.04
N ILE A 8 -7.71 -31.24 -5.99
CA ILE A 8 -6.82 -31.20 -4.82
C ILE A 8 -6.25 -29.79 -4.63
N ALA A 9 -5.81 -29.13 -5.69
CA ALA A 9 -5.30 -27.75 -5.64
C ALA A 9 -6.39 -26.78 -5.17
N SER A 10 -7.61 -26.88 -5.68
CA SER A 10 -8.75 -26.05 -5.26
C SER A 10 -9.10 -26.22 -3.77
N ASN A 11 -9.12 -27.47 -3.27
CA ASN A 11 -9.38 -27.74 -1.85
C ASN A 11 -8.29 -27.15 -0.95
N ASN A 12 -7.04 -27.24 -1.35
CA ASN A 12 -5.93 -26.66 -0.60
C ASN A 12 -6.00 -25.14 -0.54
N LEU A 13 -6.48 -24.49 -1.61
CA LEU A 13 -6.65 -23.03 -1.66
C LEU A 13 -7.77 -22.55 -0.72
N LEU A 14 -8.88 -23.26 -0.65
CA LEU A 14 -9.96 -22.98 0.31
C LEU A 14 -9.49 -23.15 1.76
N ILE A 15 -8.70 -24.19 2.04
CA ILE A 15 -8.09 -24.42 3.36
C ILE A 15 -7.15 -23.25 3.71
N LEU A 16 -6.29 -22.84 2.77
CA LEU A 16 -5.38 -21.69 2.94
C LEU A 16 -6.15 -20.43 3.29
N PHE A 17 -7.18 -20.09 2.51
CA PHE A 17 -8.02 -18.94 2.78
C PHE A 17 -8.67 -19.01 4.17
N THR A 18 -9.18 -20.18 4.54
CA THR A 18 -9.81 -20.40 5.85
C THR A 18 -8.81 -20.22 7.00
N ILE A 19 -7.60 -20.79 6.88
CA ILE A 19 -6.57 -20.66 7.91
C ILE A 19 -6.15 -19.20 8.06
N VAL A 20 -5.90 -18.49 6.95
CA VAL A 20 -5.51 -17.06 6.97
C VAL A 20 -6.62 -16.22 7.59
N ALA A 21 -7.87 -16.39 7.19
CA ALA A 21 -9.00 -15.62 7.73
C ALA A 21 -9.21 -15.90 9.23
N MET A 22 -9.18 -17.15 9.67
CA MET A 22 -9.32 -17.49 11.08
C MET A 22 -8.16 -16.96 11.92
N THR A 23 -6.94 -17.08 11.43
CA THR A 23 -5.75 -16.52 12.08
C THR A 23 -5.88 -15.00 12.19
N GLY A 24 -6.32 -14.32 11.13
CA GLY A 24 -6.55 -12.88 11.13
C GLY A 24 -7.56 -12.44 12.19
N ILE A 25 -8.71 -13.13 12.28
CA ILE A 25 -9.73 -12.83 13.31
C ILE A 25 -9.18 -13.01 14.72
N VAL A 26 -8.46 -14.10 14.97
CA VAL A 26 -7.85 -14.37 16.28
C VAL A 26 -6.83 -13.29 16.64
N CYS A 27 -5.95 -12.93 15.69
CA CYS A 27 -4.96 -11.87 15.88
C CYS A 27 -5.60 -10.51 16.14
N SER A 28 -6.65 -10.13 15.39
CA SER A 28 -7.38 -8.88 15.62
C SER A 28 -7.99 -8.83 17.01
N LYS A 29 -8.61 -9.91 17.49
CA LYS A 29 -9.15 -9.97 18.85
C LYS A 29 -8.07 -9.95 19.92
N LEU A 30 -6.94 -10.56 19.68
CA LEU A 30 -5.80 -10.52 20.59
C LEU A 30 -5.18 -9.12 20.66
N SER A 31 -5.05 -8.45 19.51
CA SER A 31 -4.58 -7.06 19.40
C SER A 31 -5.38 -6.10 20.30
N GLU A 32 -6.71 -6.16 20.23
CA GLU A 32 -7.59 -5.37 21.08
C GLU A 32 -7.34 -5.61 22.60
N LYS A 33 -7.00 -6.84 22.97
CA LYS A 33 -6.79 -7.23 24.38
C LYS A 33 -5.44 -6.82 24.94
N ILE A 34 -4.38 -6.88 24.11
CA ILE A 34 -2.99 -6.63 24.56
C ILE A 34 -2.47 -5.25 24.16
N ASN A 35 -3.28 -4.43 23.46
CA ASN A 35 -2.93 -3.10 22.96
C ASN A 35 -1.67 -3.09 22.08
N ILE A 36 -1.47 -4.10 21.26
CA ILE A 36 -0.43 -4.14 20.22
C ILE A 36 -1.13 -4.01 18.86
N PRO A 37 -0.58 -3.26 17.90
CA PRO A 37 -1.14 -3.17 16.56
C PRO A 37 -1.39 -4.54 15.93
N ASP A 38 -2.53 -4.71 15.28
CA ASP A 38 -2.94 -5.98 14.66
C ASP A 38 -1.96 -6.47 13.59
N VAL A 39 -1.33 -5.56 12.86
CA VAL A 39 -0.32 -5.84 11.84
C VAL A 39 0.86 -6.65 12.39
N VAL A 40 1.36 -6.29 13.58
CA VAL A 40 2.46 -7.03 14.23
C VAL A 40 2.06 -8.49 14.47
N LEU A 41 0.84 -8.68 14.96
CA LEU A 41 0.32 -10.03 15.23
C LEU A 41 0.07 -10.82 13.94
N PHE A 42 -0.38 -10.17 12.86
CA PHE A 42 -0.53 -10.80 11.55
C PHE A 42 0.81 -11.29 11.00
N LEU A 43 1.86 -10.47 11.08
CA LEU A 43 3.22 -10.82 10.65
C LEU A 43 3.77 -12.01 11.45
N ILE A 44 3.68 -11.93 12.78
CA ILE A 44 4.13 -13.01 13.67
C ILE A 44 3.36 -14.30 13.40
N ALA A 45 2.02 -14.22 13.33
CA ALA A 45 1.19 -15.37 13.04
C ALA A 45 1.49 -15.98 11.66
N GLY A 46 1.76 -15.11 10.65
CA GLY A 46 2.21 -15.54 9.33
C GLY A 46 3.49 -16.38 9.39
N ILE A 47 4.51 -15.95 10.16
CA ILE A 47 5.74 -16.72 10.38
C ILE A 47 5.43 -18.08 11.00
N PHE A 48 4.56 -18.12 12.03
CA PHE A 48 4.23 -19.36 12.73
C PHE A 48 3.51 -20.36 11.83
N ILE A 49 2.51 -19.92 11.05
CA ILE A 49 1.75 -20.81 10.16
C ILE A 49 2.49 -21.15 8.86
N GLY A 50 3.50 -20.34 8.51
CA GLY A 50 4.32 -20.48 7.30
C GLY A 50 5.30 -21.64 7.33
N PRO A 51 6.07 -21.81 6.23
CA PRO A 51 7.04 -22.90 6.06
C PRO A 51 8.16 -22.89 7.09
N SER A 52 8.44 -21.75 7.70
CA SER A 52 9.56 -21.56 8.64
C SER A 52 9.33 -22.23 10.00
N VAL A 53 8.06 -22.41 10.45
CA VAL A 53 7.74 -22.97 11.77
C VAL A 53 6.81 -24.17 11.67
N PHE A 54 5.49 -23.97 11.60
CA PHE A 54 4.51 -25.08 11.66
C PHE A 54 4.20 -25.72 10.30
N LYS A 55 4.55 -25.07 9.20
CA LYS A 55 4.33 -25.55 7.83
C LYS A 55 2.85 -25.86 7.51
N PHE A 56 1.92 -25.14 8.14
CA PHE A 56 0.49 -25.28 7.83
C PHE A 56 0.14 -24.71 6.46
N ILE A 57 0.87 -23.68 6.01
CA ILE A 57 0.68 -23.01 4.74
C ILE A 57 2.04 -22.93 4.03
N ASP A 58 2.08 -23.45 2.79
CA ASP A 58 3.17 -23.20 1.86
C ASP A 58 2.64 -22.42 0.65
N ILE A 59 2.82 -21.10 0.69
CA ILE A 59 2.36 -20.20 -0.36
C ILE A 59 3.23 -20.31 -1.62
N SER A 60 4.44 -20.85 -1.51
CA SER A 60 5.35 -21.01 -2.66
C SER A 60 4.80 -21.91 -3.75
N ALA A 61 3.89 -22.83 -3.39
CA ALA A 61 3.19 -23.70 -4.32
C ALA A 61 2.05 -22.98 -5.10
N TYR A 62 1.62 -21.80 -4.67
CA TYR A 62 0.46 -21.05 -5.20
C TYR A 62 0.85 -19.65 -5.67
N GLN A 63 1.86 -19.56 -6.54
CA GLN A 63 2.42 -18.27 -6.97
C GLN A 63 1.41 -17.36 -7.66
N ILE A 64 0.56 -17.90 -8.54
CA ILE A 64 -0.44 -17.14 -9.30
C ILE A 64 -1.51 -16.60 -8.36
N GLU A 65 -2.04 -17.44 -7.50
CA GLU A 65 -3.10 -17.09 -6.55
C GLU A 65 -2.59 -16.09 -5.52
N ASN A 66 -1.37 -16.28 -5.03
CA ASN A 66 -0.71 -15.34 -4.14
C ASN A 66 -0.55 -13.96 -4.79
N GLN A 67 -0.06 -13.93 -6.02
CA GLN A 67 0.08 -12.70 -6.78
C GLN A 67 -1.27 -12.01 -7.02
N LEU A 68 -2.33 -12.78 -7.32
CA LEU A 68 -3.69 -12.26 -7.48
C LEU A 68 -4.19 -11.61 -6.19
N ILE A 69 -4.05 -12.29 -5.05
CA ILE A 69 -4.48 -11.80 -3.74
C ILE A 69 -3.74 -10.51 -3.37
N LEU A 70 -2.42 -10.49 -3.54
CA LEU A 70 -1.61 -9.33 -3.22
C LEU A 70 -1.90 -8.16 -4.16
N THR A 71 -2.09 -8.41 -5.46
CA THR A 71 -2.40 -7.36 -6.44
C THR A 71 -3.79 -6.79 -6.21
N PHE A 72 -4.81 -7.63 -6.07
CA PHE A 72 -6.17 -7.18 -5.79
C PHE A 72 -6.24 -6.46 -4.44
N GLY A 73 -5.62 -7.06 -3.41
CA GLY A 73 -5.63 -6.48 -2.07
C GLY A 73 -4.97 -5.10 -2.02
N SER A 74 -3.80 -4.93 -2.64
CA SER A 74 -3.13 -3.62 -2.71
C SER A 74 -3.91 -2.59 -3.54
N ALA A 75 -4.49 -2.99 -4.68
CA ALA A 75 -5.34 -2.12 -5.49
C ALA A 75 -6.57 -1.64 -4.69
N PHE A 76 -7.18 -2.55 -3.91
CA PHE A 76 -8.34 -2.23 -3.09
C PHE A 76 -7.98 -1.33 -1.89
N ILE A 77 -6.83 -1.56 -1.25
CA ILE A 77 -6.33 -0.68 -0.17
C ILE A 77 -6.03 0.73 -0.70
N LEU A 78 -5.44 0.85 -1.90
CA LEU A 78 -5.23 2.15 -2.54
C LEU A 78 -6.55 2.87 -2.85
N TYR A 79 -7.57 2.14 -3.30
CA TYR A 79 -8.91 2.69 -3.44
C TYR A 79 -9.46 3.22 -2.11
N LEU A 80 -9.31 2.48 -1.02
CA LEU A 80 -9.72 2.92 0.32
C LEU A 80 -8.98 4.19 0.74
N GLY A 81 -7.64 4.21 0.62
CA GLY A 81 -6.84 5.38 0.91
C GLY A 81 -7.27 6.61 0.10
N GLY A 82 -7.55 6.42 -1.20
CA GLY A 82 -8.13 7.47 -2.04
C GLY A 82 -9.49 7.96 -1.54
N LYS A 83 -10.37 7.06 -1.10
CA LYS A 83 -11.72 7.37 -0.60
C LYS A 83 -11.73 8.25 0.66
N GLU A 84 -10.68 8.15 1.49
CA GLU A 84 -10.53 8.97 2.70
C GLU A 84 -10.09 10.41 2.42
N ILE A 85 -9.59 10.72 1.22
CA ILE A 85 -9.11 12.05 0.87
C ILE A 85 -10.26 13.02 0.63
N SER A 86 -10.32 14.08 1.44
CA SER A 86 -11.22 15.19 1.21
C SER A 86 -10.57 16.25 0.31
N LEU A 87 -11.06 16.40 -0.93
CA LEU A 87 -10.56 17.43 -1.87
C LEU A 87 -10.69 18.86 -1.30
N LYS A 88 -11.69 19.10 -0.45
CA LYS A 88 -11.90 20.41 0.20
C LYS A 88 -10.78 20.75 1.17
N VAL A 89 -10.34 19.79 1.97
CA VAL A 89 -9.28 19.99 2.98
C VAL A 89 -7.90 19.99 2.32
N LEU A 90 -7.70 19.13 1.34
CA LEU A 90 -6.46 19.02 0.57
C LEU A 90 -6.05 20.37 -0.07
N LYS A 91 -7.01 21.22 -0.40
CA LYS A 91 -6.73 22.54 -1.02
C LYS A 91 -5.75 23.40 -0.22
N ASN A 92 -5.76 23.31 1.12
CA ASN A 92 -4.94 24.15 2.00
C ASN A 92 -3.49 23.64 2.16
N VAL A 93 -3.25 22.34 1.96
CA VAL A 93 -1.95 21.67 2.18
C VAL A 93 -1.43 20.98 0.92
N ARG A 94 -2.08 21.26 -0.22
CA ARG A 94 -1.84 20.54 -1.49
C ARG A 94 -0.39 20.53 -1.95
N ILE A 95 0.33 21.64 -1.74
CA ILE A 95 1.72 21.78 -2.19
C ILE A 95 2.62 20.87 -1.34
N THR A 96 2.50 20.95 -0.01
CA THR A 96 3.26 20.09 0.90
C THR A 96 2.95 18.62 0.65
N VAL A 97 1.68 18.26 0.53
CA VAL A 97 1.26 16.86 0.25
C VAL A 97 1.82 16.39 -1.08
N LEU A 98 1.70 17.19 -2.14
CA LEU A 98 2.24 16.84 -3.45
C LEU A 98 3.77 16.66 -3.42
N LEU A 99 4.48 17.56 -2.75
CA LEU A 99 5.94 17.47 -2.63
C LEU A 99 6.37 16.26 -1.81
N LEU A 100 5.73 15.99 -0.67
CA LEU A 100 6.06 14.84 0.17
C LEU A 100 5.77 13.53 -0.54
N SER A 101 4.65 13.44 -1.24
CA SER A 101 4.26 12.22 -1.94
C SER A 101 4.94 12.00 -3.30
N THR A 102 5.67 12.98 -3.84
CA THR A 102 6.42 12.85 -5.09
C THR A 102 7.91 13.02 -4.85
N LEU A 103 8.38 14.24 -4.62
CA LEU A 103 9.78 14.54 -4.35
C LEU A 103 10.29 13.80 -3.12
N GLY A 104 9.50 13.78 -2.03
CA GLY A 104 9.83 13.08 -0.80
C GLY A 104 10.01 11.57 -1.02
N VAL A 105 9.14 10.94 -1.81
CA VAL A 105 9.26 9.52 -2.19
C VAL A 105 10.53 9.27 -3.01
N ILE A 106 10.79 10.11 -4.01
CA ILE A 106 12.01 10.02 -4.84
C ILE A 106 13.26 10.16 -3.99
N VAL A 107 13.34 11.20 -3.16
CA VAL A 107 14.48 11.43 -2.26
C VAL A 107 14.67 10.26 -1.31
N SER A 108 13.59 9.79 -0.67
CA SER A 108 13.62 8.62 0.21
C SER A 108 14.11 7.36 -0.52
N THR A 109 13.63 7.12 -1.73
CA THR A 109 14.04 5.97 -2.55
C THR A 109 15.55 5.99 -2.83
N PHE A 110 16.08 7.12 -3.29
CA PHE A 110 17.51 7.21 -3.62
C PHE A 110 18.39 7.18 -2.36
N MET A 111 17.99 7.83 -1.28
CA MET A 111 18.74 7.73 -0.02
C MET A 111 18.73 6.32 0.54
N MET A 112 17.57 5.64 0.52
CA MET A 112 17.48 4.25 0.97
C MET A 112 18.21 3.27 0.03
N LYS A 113 18.28 3.57 -1.26
CA LYS A 113 19.14 2.82 -2.19
C LYS A 113 20.59 2.81 -1.71
N GLU A 114 21.14 3.97 -1.34
CA GLU A 114 22.52 4.04 -0.83
C GLU A 114 22.68 3.33 0.52
N VAL A 115 21.73 3.52 1.45
CA VAL A 115 21.74 2.84 2.75
C VAL A 115 21.70 1.31 2.58
N VAL A 116 20.75 0.79 1.81
CA VAL A 116 20.59 -0.65 1.59
C VAL A 116 21.77 -1.21 0.79
N GLY A 117 22.27 -0.48 -0.21
CA GLY A 117 23.44 -0.88 -0.97
C GLY A 117 24.70 -1.06 -0.11
N LEU A 118 24.92 -0.12 0.83
CA LEU A 118 26.07 -0.16 1.75
C LEU A 118 25.92 -1.20 2.87
N THR A 119 24.70 -1.36 3.41
CA THR A 119 24.49 -2.25 4.57
C THR A 119 24.35 -3.72 4.17
N PHE A 120 23.82 -4.01 2.98
CA PHE A 120 23.58 -5.39 2.52
C PHE A 120 24.54 -5.85 1.42
N GLU A 121 25.36 -4.96 0.89
CA GLU A 121 26.30 -5.25 -0.21
C GLU A 121 25.64 -5.86 -1.44
N VAL A 122 24.44 -5.36 -1.77
CA VAL A 122 23.62 -5.85 -2.90
C VAL A 122 23.79 -5.00 -4.15
N SER A 123 23.28 -5.52 -5.26
CA SER A 123 23.29 -4.78 -6.52
C SER A 123 22.54 -3.45 -6.42
N SER A 124 22.99 -2.43 -7.16
CA SER A 124 22.35 -1.11 -7.18
C SER A 124 20.86 -1.17 -7.57
N MET A 125 20.45 -2.14 -8.38
CA MET A 125 19.04 -2.33 -8.78
C MET A 125 18.20 -2.96 -7.67
N THR A 126 18.74 -3.95 -6.94
CA THR A 126 18.11 -4.53 -5.75
C THR A 126 17.92 -3.47 -4.65
N ALA A 127 18.98 -2.67 -4.40
CA ALA A 127 18.92 -1.59 -3.45
C ALA A 127 17.90 -0.50 -3.84
N LEU A 128 17.83 -0.15 -5.13
CA LEU A 128 16.85 0.82 -5.65
C LEU A 128 15.43 0.30 -5.52
N LEU A 129 15.20 -0.98 -5.81
CA LEU A 129 13.89 -1.61 -5.68
C LEU A 129 13.44 -1.63 -4.20
N SER A 130 14.36 -2.00 -3.28
CA SER A 130 14.10 -1.93 -1.84
C SER A 130 13.71 -0.52 -1.40
N GLY A 131 14.47 0.49 -1.84
CA GLY A 131 14.21 1.90 -1.55
C GLY A 131 12.85 2.37 -2.07
N ALA A 132 12.46 1.95 -3.28
CA ALA A 132 11.18 2.30 -3.87
C ALA A 132 9.99 1.71 -3.09
N ILE A 133 10.10 0.45 -2.66
CA ILE A 133 9.06 -0.24 -1.89
C ILE A 133 8.84 0.44 -0.54
N ILE A 134 9.92 0.69 0.21
CA ILE A 134 9.82 1.23 1.58
C ILE A 134 9.64 2.75 1.62
N ALA A 135 9.64 3.44 0.47
CA ALA A 135 9.44 4.89 0.43
C ALA A 135 8.00 5.31 0.72
N SER A 136 7.01 4.43 0.57
CA SER A 136 5.62 4.71 0.93
C SER A 136 5.36 4.51 2.43
N THR A 137 4.30 5.16 2.95
CA THR A 137 3.93 5.15 4.36
C THR A 137 2.44 4.85 4.50
N ASP A 138 1.98 4.34 5.65
CA ASP A 138 0.58 3.99 5.90
C ASP A 138 0.00 4.81 7.07
N PRO A 139 -1.15 5.48 6.92
CA PRO A 139 -1.77 6.20 8.01
C PRO A 139 -2.68 5.32 8.86
N ALA A 140 -2.91 4.06 8.52
CA ALA A 140 -3.94 3.22 9.13
C ALA A 140 -3.77 3.07 10.64
N THR A 141 -2.54 2.93 11.11
CA THR A 141 -2.22 2.87 12.54
C THR A 141 -2.22 4.24 13.21
N LEU A 142 -1.97 5.31 12.45
CA LEU A 142 -1.91 6.68 12.95
C LEU A 142 -3.29 7.31 13.15
N VAL A 143 -4.27 6.95 12.34
CA VAL A 143 -5.62 7.54 12.42
C VAL A 143 -6.28 7.37 13.80
N PRO A 144 -6.25 6.19 14.44
CA PRO A 144 -6.73 6.03 15.81
C PRO A 144 -5.98 6.91 16.83
N ILE A 145 -4.65 7.00 16.70
CA ILE A 145 -3.81 7.83 17.56
C ILE A 145 -4.17 9.31 17.39
N PHE A 146 -4.35 9.78 16.16
CA PHE A 146 -4.75 11.16 15.88
C PHE A 146 -6.13 11.52 16.42
N ASN A 147 -6.99 10.53 16.64
CA ASN A 147 -8.30 10.75 17.28
C ASN A 147 -8.20 10.86 18.80
N SER A 148 -7.16 10.30 19.42
CA SER A 148 -6.92 10.32 20.87
C SER A 148 -6.11 11.51 21.36
N ILE A 149 -5.33 12.17 20.50
CA ILE A 149 -4.48 13.30 20.83
C ILE A 149 -4.91 14.59 20.11
N LYS A 150 -4.70 15.74 20.76
CA LYS A 150 -5.05 17.05 20.20
C LYS A 150 -3.99 17.51 19.21
N ILE A 151 -4.13 17.08 17.95
CA ILE A 151 -3.29 17.52 16.83
C ILE A 151 -4.09 18.51 15.99
N LYS A 152 -3.40 19.51 15.40
CA LYS A 152 -4.03 20.42 14.46
C LYS A 152 -4.50 19.68 13.20
N ASP A 153 -5.73 19.94 12.77
CA ASP A 153 -6.32 19.33 11.57
C ASP A 153 -5.42 19.44 10.33
N LYS A 154 -4.70 20.55 10.18
CA LYS A 154 -3.73 20.76 9.12
C LYS A 154 -2.64 19.67 9.08
N VAL A 155 -2.05 19.33 10.24
CA VAL A 155 -1.01 18.29 10.35
C VAL A 155 -1.58 16.93 10.10
N LYS A 156 -2.70 16.61 10.77
CA LYS A 156 -3.44 15.36 10.58
C LYS A 156 -3.76 15.11 9.12
N GLN A 157 -4.37 16.09 8.44
CA GLN A 157 -4.74 15.96 7.03
C GLN A 157 -3.52 15.86 6.12
N THR A 158 -2.42 16.57 6.42
CA THR A 158 -1.19 16.45 5.64
C THR A 158 -0.62 15.05 5.71
N VAL A 159 -0.51 14.46 6.91
CA VAL A 159 0.04 13.11 7.08
C VAL A 159 -0.84 12.06 6.42
N ILE A 160 -2.17 12.10 6.63
CA ILE A 160 -3.10 11.15 6.00
C ILE A 160 -3.07 11.27 4.47
N SER A 161 -3.10 12.50 3.95
CA SER A 161 -3.08 12.72 2.51
C SER A 161 -1.72 12.37 1.90
N GLU A 162 -0.61 12.74 2.55
CA GLU A 162 0.74 12.35 2.13
C GLU A 162 0.79 10.84 1.94
N SER A 163 0.38 10.10 2.94
CA SER A 163 0.46 8.65 2.98
C SER A 163 -0.36 8.00 1.86
N ALA A 164 -1.60 8.41 1.68
CA ALA A 164 -2.43 7.86 0.62
C ALA A 164 -1.88 8.17 -0.80
N PHE A 165 -1.27 9.34 -1.01
CA PHE A 165 -0.63 9.68 -2.28
C PHE A 165 0.73 8.99 -2.47
N ASN A 166 1.54 8.85 -1.41
CA ASN A 166 2.86 8.24 -1.54
C ASN A 166 2.77 6.71 -1.74
N ASP A 167 1.72 6.06 -1.29
CA ASP A 167 1.43 4.67 -1.60
C ASP A 167 1.27 4.46 -3.12
N ALA A 168 0.47 5.31 -3.75
CA ALA A 168 0.31 5.26 -5.20
C ALA A 168 1.64 5.57 -5.94
N THR A 169 2.38 6.58 -5.47
CA THR A 169 3.67 6.97 -6.07
C THR A 169 4.73 5.89 -5.86
N GLY A 170 4.80 5.30 -4.67
CA GLY A 170 5.70 4.19 -4.35
C GLY A 170 5.40 2.94 -5.19
N ALA A 171 4.12 2.61 -5.36
CA ALA A 171 3.72 1.50 -6.22
C ALA A 171 4.11 1.71 -7.69
N ILE A 172 3.95 2.94 -8.22
CA ILE A 172 4.38 3.29 -9.58
C ILE A 172 5.90 3.18 -9.71
N LEU A 173 6.62 3.76 -8.75
CA LEU A 173 8.09 3.76 -8.79
C LEU A 173 8.64 2.34 -8.68
N THR A 174 8.08 1.52 -7.79
CA THR A 174 8.40 0.09 -7.68
C THR A 174 8.15 -0.65 -8.98
N SER A 175 6.98 -0.44 -9.60
CA SER A 175 6.64 -1.07 -10.88
C SER A 175 7.59 -0.65 -12.00
N ALA A 176 8.00 0.62 -12.03
CA ALA A 176 8.95 1.12 -13.01
C ALA A 176 10.36 0.53 -12.82
N VAL A 177 10.84 0.46 -11.58
CA VAL A 177 12.14 -0.17 -11.26
C VAL A 177 12.10 -1.66 -11.59
N LEU A 178 10.99 -2.35 -11.28
CA LEU A 178 10.77 -3.75 -11.62
C LEU A 178 10.81 -3.97 -13.15
N ALA A 179 10.15 -3.11 -13.92
CA ALA A 179 10.18 -3.18 -15.39
C ALA A 179 11.59 -3.02 -15.96
N ILE A 180 12.42 -2.15 -15.37
CA ILE A 180 13.84 -2.00 -15.74
C ILE A 180 14.61 -3.29 -15.44
N ILE A 181 14.40 -3.90 -14.26
CA ILE A 181 15.06 -5.16 -13.88
C ILE A 181 14.69 -6.28 -14.86
N LEU A 182 13.40 -6.41 -15.19
CA LEU A 182 12.90 -7.45 -16.08
C LEU A 182 13.30 -7.27 -17.54
N SER A 183 13.36 -6.02 -18.02
CA SER A 183 13.74 -5.72 -19.41
C SER A 183 15.26 -5.70 -19.64
N GLY A 184 16.06 -5.48 -18.59
CA GLY A 184 17.51 -5.29 -18.65
C GLY A 184 17.94 -4.01 -19.38
N LYS A 185 17.00 -3.13 -19.74
CA LYS A 185 17.27 -1.88 -20.48
C LYS A 185 17.11 -0.67 -19.57
N PHE A 186 18.13 0.16 -19.50
CA PHE A 186 18.09 1.43 -18.78
C PHE A 186 18.29 2.59 -19.74
N SER A 187 17.23 3.36 -19.96
CA SER A 187 17.25 4.61 -20.72
C SER A 187 16.48 5.68 -19.95
N ILE A 188 17.16 6.73 -19.52
CA ILE A 188 16.53 7.81 -18.74
C ILE A 188 15.32 8.39 -19.47
N LYS A 189 15.46 8.65 -20.79
CA LYS A 189 14.37 9.22 -21.60
C LYS A 189 13.16 8.28 -21.70
N GLU A 190 13.40 7.00 -21.98
CA GLU A 190 12.34 6.00 -22.11
C GLU A 190 11.67 5.74 -20.76
N ASN A 191 12.45 5.67 -19.68
CA ASN A 191 11.93 5.45 -18.33
C ASN A 191 11.10 6.65 -17.85
N LEU A 192 11.54 7.89 -18.10
CA LEU A 192 10.76 9.09 -17.75
C LEU A 192 9.46 9.18 -18.56
N TYR A 193 9.52 8.83 -19.84
CA TYR A 193 8.32 8.74 -20.69
C TYR A 193 7.36 7.66 -20.17
N SER A 194 7.87 6.47 -19.86
CA SER A 194 7.08 5.37 -19.30
C SER A 194 6.42 5.75 -17.97
N LEU A 195 7.18 6.35 -17.03
CA LEU A 195 6.63 6.84 -15.77
C LEU A 195 5.51 7.87 -15.98
N SER A 196 5.76 8.84 -16.88
CA SER A 196 4.74 9.86 -17.20
C SER A 196 3.49 9.23 -17.80
N THR A 197 3.64 8.27 -18.68
CA THR A 197 2.54 7.51 -19.29
C THR A 197 1.77 6.73 -18.22
N MET A 198 2.48 6.01 -17.34
CA MET A 198 1.87 5.26 -16.24
C MET A 198 0.98 6.16 -15.36
N VAL A 199 1.46 7.34 -15.02
CA VAL A 199 0.69 8.30 -14.20
C VAL A 199 -0.50 8.86 -14.96
N ILE A 200 -0.28 9.40 -16.16
CA ILE A 200 -1.33 10.10 -16.93
C ILE A 200 -2.45 9.15 -17.34
N VAL A 201 -2.10 7.99 -17.90
CA VAL A 201 -3.09 6.98 -18.30
C VAL A 201 -3.83 6.46 -17.07
N GLY A 202 -3.13 6.19 -15.96
CA GLY A 202 -3.76 5.77 -14.70
C GLY A 202 -4.81 6.78 -14.21
N ILE A 203 -4.48 8.07 -14.20
CA ILE A 203 -5.39 9.14 -13.80
C ILE A 203 -6.61 9.20 -14.73
N ILE A 204 -6.40 9.22 -16.03
CA ILE A 204 -7.50 9.34 -17.03
C ILE A 204 -8.45 8.15 -16.91
N ILE A 205 -7.92 6.92 -16.87
CA ILE A 205 -8.72 5.70 -16.77
C ILE A 205 -9.47 5.65 -15.44
N GLY A 206 -8.84 6.00 -14.32
CA GLY A 206 -9.51 6.06 -13.02
C GLY A 206 -10.68 7.04 -13.02
N ILE A 207 -10.48 8.24 -13.58
CA ILE A 207 -11.55 9.25 -13.70
C ILE A 207 -12.70 8.73 -14.58
N MET A 208 -12.38 8.23 -15.75
CA MET A 208 -13.38 7.76 -16.71
C MET A 208 -14.21 6.59 -16.14
N THR A 209 -13.52 5.59 -15.60
CA THR A 209 -14.16 4.39 -15.05
C THR A 209 -15.11 4.76 -13.91
N GLU A 210 -14.61 5.53 -12.93
CA GLU A 210 -15.42 5.83 -11.75
C GLU A 210 -16.60 6.74 -12.05
N ILE A 211 -16.42 7.80 -12.84
CA ILE A 211 -17.55 8.69 -13.20
C ILE A 211 -18.62 7.92 -13.99
N LEU A 212 -18.22 7.01 -14.87
CA LEU A 212 -19.15 6.19 -15.63
C LEU A 212 -19.95 5.26 -14.71
N LEU A 213 -19.26 4.53 -13.84
CA LEU A 213 -19.89 3.52 -12.97
C LEU A 213 -20.71 4.16 -11.84
N LEU A 214 -20.26 5.26 -11.26
CA LEU A 214 -21.02 6.00 -10.25
C LEU A 214 -22.32 6.59 -10.79
N LYS A 215 -22.39 6.94 -12.08
CA LYS A 215 -23.67 7.38 -12.69
C LYS A 215 -24.71 6.28 -12.69
N LEU A 216 -24.31 5.00 -12.78
CA LEU A 216 -25.23 3.87 -12.76
C LEU A 216 -25.88 3.64 -11.39
N VAL A 217 -25.19 4.00 -10.30
CA VAL A 217 -25.71 3.85 -8.92
C VAL A 217 -26.30 5.13 -8.33
N ASN A 218 -26.31 6.22 -9.11
CA ASN A 218 -26.84 7.51 -8.68
C ASN A 218 -28.35 7.42 -8.33
N ASP A 219 -28.78 8.17 -7.33
CA ASP A 219 -30.20 8.24 -6.92
C ASP A 219 -31.11 9.04 -7.90
N LYS A 220 -30.58 9.51 -9.02
CA LYS A 220 -31.33 10.17 -10.08
C LYS A 220 -31.99 9.17 -11.02
N PRO A 221 -32.96 9.61 -11.88
CA PRO A 221 -33.73 8.71 -12.76
C PRO A 221 -32.88 7.80 -13.68
N TYR A 222 -31.67 8.21 -14.03
CA TYR A 222 -30.75 7.42 -14.87
C TYR A 222 -29.89 6.39 -14.08
N GLY A 223 -29.99 6.36 -12.73
CA GLY A 223 -29.30 5.35 -11.91
C GLY A 223 -30.12 4.06 -11.89
N ILE A 224 -29.75 3.12 -12.75
CA ILE A 224 -30.43 1.83 -12.90
C ILE A 224 -29.95 0.76 -11.91
N LEU A 225 -28.81 0.97 -11.26
CA LEU A 225 -28.13 0.01 -10.36
C LEU A 225 -27.99 0.55 -8.92
N LYS A 226 -28.99 1.30 -8.44
CA LYS A 226 -28.94 2.00 -7.14
C LYS A 226 -28.62 1.08 -5.95
N ASP A 227 -29.17 -0.12 -5.95
CA ASP A 227 -29.00 -1.08 -4.84
C ASP A 227 -27.69 -1.86 -4.90
N PHE A 228 -26.90 -1.70 -5.96
CA PHE A 228 -25.65 -2.44 -6.20
C PHE A 228 -24.39 -1.62 -5.94
N ALA A 229 -24.48 -0.50 -5.20
CA ALA A 229 -23.34 0.38 -4.95
C ALA A 229 -22.09 -0.34 -4.45
N PRO A 230 -22.14 -1.28 -3.47
CA PRO A 230 -20.95 -1.98 -3.00
C PRO A 230 -20.29 -2.83 -4.11
N ILE A 231 -21.09 -3.49 -4.91
CA ILE A 231 -20.58 -4.35 -6.00
C ILE A 231 -19.95 -3.48 -7.07
N ILE A 232 -20.56 -2.34 -7.40
CA ILE A 232 -20.02 -1.38 -8.37
C ILE A 232 -18.69 -0.80 -7.86
N SER A 233 -18.55 -0.50 -6.58
CA SER A 233 -17.27 -0.06 -6.00
C SER A 233 -16.15 -1.10 -6.20
N ILE A 234 -16.44 -2.39 -5.97
CA ILE A 234 -15.48 -3.48 -6.21
C ILE A 234 -15.15 -3.61 -7.70
N ILE A 235 -16.17 -3.59 -8.56
CA ILE A 235 -16.02 -3.68 -10.02
C ILE A 235 -15.22 -2.48 -10.55
N SER A 236 -15.43 -1.27 -10.01
CA SER A 236 -14.67 -0.07 -10.38
C SER A 236 -13.17 -0.27 -10.17
N VAL A 237 -12.77 -0.84 -9.03
CA VAL A 237 -11.36 -1.15 -8.73
C VAL A 237 -10.80 -2.12 -9.75
N ILE A 238 -11.48 -3.24 -10.01
CA ILE A 238 -11.01 -4.28 -10.93
C ILE A 238 -10.90 -3.76 -12.35
N ILE A 239 -11.96 -3.13 -12.86
CA ILE A 239 -11.99 -2.61 -14.23
C ILE A 239 -10.94 -1.52 -14.42
N SER A 240 -10.82 -0.59 -13.48
CA SER A 240 -9.85 0.50 -13.59
C SER A 240 -8.41 -0.01 -13.55
N TYR A 241 -8.11 -0.99 -12.70
CA TYR A 241 -6.80 -1.63 -12.63
C TYR A 241 -6.44 -2.31 -13.96
N GLU A 242 -7.30 -3.21 -14.43
CA GLU A 242 -7.07 -3.98 -15.65
C GLU A 242 -6.99 -3.10 -16.90
N LEU A 243 -7.93 -2.17 -17.05
CA LEU A 243 -7.98 -1.30 -18.21
C LEU A 243 -6.77 -0.37 -18.26
N SER A 244 -6.38 0.21 -17.11
CA SER A 244 -5.19 1.05 -17.01
C SER A 244 -3.93 0.28 -17.37
N THR A 245 -3.74 -0.90 -16.78
CA THR A 245 -2.56 -1.75 -17.02
C THR A 245 -2.46 -2.17 -18.49
N LYS A 246 -3.58 -2.58 -19.12
CA LYS A 246 -3.60 -2.93 -20.55
C LYS A 246 -3.27 -1.77 -21.47
N LEU A 247 -3.56 -0.54 -21.07
CA LEU A 247 -3.26 0.67 -21.84
C LEU A 247 -1.89 1.29 -21.49
N GLY A 248 -1.05 0.58 -20.73
CA GLY A 248 0.29 1.04 -20.34
C GLY A 248 0.29 2.06 -19.19
N GLY A 249 -0.83 2.22 -18.50
CA GLY A 249 -0.96 3.02 -17.30
C GLY A 249 -0.68 2.24 -16.03
N SER A 250 -0.61 2.93 -14.89
CA SER A 250 -0.55 2.30 -13.57
C SER A 250 -1.95 1.92 -13.09
N GLY A 251 -2.20 0.60 -12.94
CA GLY A 251 -3.43 0.10 -12.33
C GLY A 251 -3.61 0.61 -10.90
N TYR A 252 -2.54 0.71 -10.13
CA TYR A 252 -2.57 1.23 -8.76
C TYR A 252 -2.98 2.71 -8.70
N MET A 253 -2.41 3.55 -9.57
CA MET A 253 -2.82 4.95 -9.69
C MET A 253 -4.30 5.07 -10.08
N SER A 254 -4.75 4.24 -11.01
CA SER A 254 -6.15 4.23 -11.45
C SER A 254 -7.09 3.91 -10.29
N CYS A 255 -6.81 2.88 -9.49
CA CYS A 255 -7.60 2.51 -8.31
C CYS A 255 -7.62 3.62 -7.25
N PHE A 256 -6.48 4.27 -7.03
CA PHE A 256 -6.37 5.40 -6.12
C PHE A 256 -7.26 6.57 -6.55
N ILE A 257 -7.26 6.92 -7.84
CA ILE A 257 -8.13 7.97 -8.41
C ILE A 257 -9.61 7.59 -8.33
N VAL A 258 -9.95 6.33 -8.59
CA VAL A 258 -11.29 5.79 -8.35
C VAL A 258 -11.73 6.07 -6.91
N GLY A 259 -10.87 5.77 -5.94
CA GLY A 259 -11.12 6.06 -4.53
C GLY A 259 -11.37 7.55 -4.26
N ILE A 260 -10.51 8.44 -4.75
CA ILE A 260 -10.66 9.89 -4.57
C ILE A 260 -12.02 10.37 -5.11
N ILE A 261 -12.42 9.92 -6.29
CA ILE A 261 -13.68 10.33 -6.89
C ILE A 261 -14.87 9.77 -6.09
N ASN A 262 -14.81 8.50 -5.69
CA ASN A 262 -15.85 7.87 -4.88
C ASN A 262 -16.02 8.57 -3.53
N GLY A 263 -14.94 8.89 -2.81
CA GLY A 263 -14.98 9.64 -1.55
C GLY A 263 -15.54 11.05 -1.70
N ASN A 264 -15.39 11.65 -2.88
CA ASN A 264 -15.84 13.01 -3.18
C ASN A 264 -17.02 13.07 -4.17
N LYS A 265 -17.77 12.00 -4.32
CA LYS A 265 -18.87 11.87 -5.32
C LYS A 265 -19.90 12.99 -5.29
N LYS A 266 -20.14 13.60 -4.13
CA LYS A 266 -21.02 14.77 -3.99
C LYS A 266 -20.53 15.97 -4.81
N ASN A 267 -19.24 16.16 -4.98
CA ASN A 267 -18.67 17.24 -5.80
C ASN A 267 -18.95 17.06 -7.29
N PHE A 268 -19.28 15.82 -7.70
CA PHE A 268 -19.64 15.45 -9.08
C PHE A 268 -21.15 15.32 -9.27
N ASN A 269 -21.96 15.84 -8.32
CA ASN A 269 -23.43 15.74 -8.32
C ASN A 269 -23.96 14.29 -8.36
N ILE A 270 -23.24 13.37 -7.72
CA ILE A 270 -23.62 11.97 -7.58
C ILE A 270 -24.03 11.72 -6.13
N TRP A 271 -25.25 11.21 -5.97
CA TRP A 271 -25.88 10.97 -4.68
C TRP A 271 -26.29 9.50 -4.61
N LEU A 272 -26.01 8.86 -3.49
CA LEU A 272 -26.52 7.53 -3.19
C LEU A 272 -27.69 7.66 -2.22
N THR A 273 -28.64 6.70 -2.28
CA THR A 273 -29.62 6.56 -1.20
C THR A 273 -28.87 6.24 0.11
N GLN A 274 -29.45 6.61 1.25
CA GLN A 274 -28.80 6.34 2.55
C GLN A 274 -28.53 4.84 2.72
N LYS A 275 -29.47 3.98 2.37
CA LYS A 275 -29.33 2.53 2.40
C LYS A 275 -28.14 2.03 1.57
N SER A 276 -28.00 2.51 0.34
CA SER A 276 -26.91 2.10 -0.57
C SER A 276 -25.56 2.64 -0.07
N TYR A 277 -25.54 3.84 0.51
CA TYR A 277 -24.34 4.42 1.10
C TYR A 277 -23.85 3.59 2.29
N ASP A 278 -24.73 3.26 3.24
CA ASP A 278 -24.36 2.50 4.44
C ASP A 278 -23.88 1.08 4.05
N ALA A 279 -24.56 0.45 3.08
CA ALA A 279 -24.15 -0.84 2.53
C ALA A 279 -22.75 -0.77 1.87
N ASP A 280 -22.50 0.27 1.05
CA ASP A 280 -21.19 0.48 0.41
C ASP A 280 -20.07 0.66 1.44
N VAL A 281 -20.28 1.49 2.45
CA VAL A 281 -19.30 1.70 3.52
C VAL A 281 -18.98 0.38 4.23
N HIS A 282 -20.01 -0.34 4.67
CA HIS A 282 -19.83 -1.60 5.40
C HIS A 282 -19.09 -2.68 4.61
N VAL A 283 -19.46 -2.90 3.35
CA VAL A 283 -18.84 -3.93 2.50
C VAL A 283 -17.40 -3.56 2.17
N VAL A 284 -17.17 -2.30 1.83
CA VAL A 284 -15.85 -1.80 1.43
C VAL A 284 -14.87 -1.84 2.61
N GLU A 285 -15.29 -1.43 3.81
CA GLU A 285 -14.45 -1.50 5.02
C GLU A 285 -14.15 -2.95 5.41
N THR A 286 -15.14 -3.83 5.34
CA THR A 286 -14.97 -5.27 5.65
C THR A 286 -13.98 -5.91 4.68
N LEU A 287 -14.14 -5.65 3.37
CA LEU A 287 -13.23 -6.19 2.36
C LEU A 287 -11.81 -5.64 2.52
N GLY A 288 -11.67 -4.35 2.86
CA GLY A 288 -10.37 -3.75 3.17
C GLY A 288 -9.68 -4.43 4.36
N THR A 289 -10.43 -4.74 5.41
CA THR A 289 -9.92 -5.47 6.56
C THR A 289 -9.45 -6.87 6.17
N ILE A 290 -10.22 -7.60 5.36
CA ILE A 290 -9.84 -8.92 4.85
C ILE A 290 -8.55 -8.81 4.01
N CYS A 291 -8.47 -7.85 3.09
CA CYS A 291 -7.29 -7.64 2.26
C CYS A 291 -6.05 -7.36 3.12
N ARG A 292 -6.16 -6.50 4.14
CA ARG A 292 -5.07 -6.19 5.06
C ARG A 292 -4.60 -7.42 5.82
N MET A 293 -5.51 -8.18 6.43
CA MET A 293 -5.19 -9.44 7.11
C MET A 293 -4.43 -10.40 6.17
N MET A 294 -4.96 -10.61 4.97
CA MET A 294 -4.35 -11.53 4.00
C MET A 294 -2.94 -11.08 3.62
N ILE A 295 -2.74 -9.80 3.30
CA ILE A 295 -1.44 -9.28 2.86
C ILE A 295 -0.37 -9.47 3.94
N PHE A 296 -0.64 -9.09 5.19
CA PHE A 296 0.35 -9.18 6.25
C PHE A 296 0.63 -10.61 6.71
N ILE A 297 -0.40 -11.47 6.78
CA ILE A 297 -0.21 -12.88 7.11
C ILE A 297 0.57 -13.59 6.01
N ILE A 298 0.27 -13.30 4.75
CA ILE A 298 1.02 -13.83 3.59
C ILE A 298 2.47 -13.34 3.62
N LEU A 299 2.69 -12.04 3.84
CA LEU A 299 4.04 -11.51 3.97
C LEU A 299 4.82 -12.21 5.09
N GLY A 300 4.22 -12.37 6.27
CA GLY A 300 4.82 -13.10 7.37
C GLY A 300 5.16 -14.55 7.02
N SER A 301 4.26 -15.24 6.30
CA SER A 301 4.49 -16.65 5.90
C SER A 301 5.58 -16.83 4.85
N GLN A 302 5.92 -15.78 4.10
CA GLN A 302 7.02 -15.80 3.13
C GLN A 302 8.38 -15.53 3.76
N VAL A 303 8.43 -15.17 5.04
CA VAL A 303 9.68 -14.87 5.73
C VAL A 303 10.47 -16.16 6.03
N ASP A 304 11.70 -16.20 5.55
CA ASP A 304 12.67 -17.19 5.96
C ASP A 304 13.42 -16.68 7.21
N LEU A 305 13.25 -17.39 8.33
CA LEU A 305 13.89 -17.01 9.60
C LEU A 305 15.42 -17.03 9.54
N GLN A 306 16.02 -17.91 8.74
CA GLN A 306 17.48 -17.97 8.61
C GLN A 306 17.99 -16.71 7.88
N ILE A 307 17.30 -16.30 6.84
CA ILE A 307 17.58 -15.07 6.08
C ILE A 307 17.35 -13.85 6.96
N LEU A 308 16.26 -13.82 7.72
CA LEU A 308 15.95 -12.72 8.64
C LEU A 308 17.03 -12.55 9.71
N ILE A 309 17.49 -13.65 10.32
CA ILE A 309 18.57 -13.63 11.31
C ILE A 309 19.89 -13.15 10.66
N LYS A 310 20.22 -13.65 9.47
CA LYS A 310 21.41 -13.26 8.71
C LYS A 310 21.45 -11.75 8.44
N TYR A 311 20.32 -11.17 8.05
CA TYR A 311 20.22 -9.75 7.71
C TYR A 311 19.64 -8.87 8.82
N PHE A 312 19.55 -9.38 10.06
CA PHE A 312 18.98 -8.66 11.18
C PHE A 312 19.68 -7.30 11.43
N VAL A 313 21.00 -7.32 11.60
CA VAL A 313 21.77 -6.11 11.89
C VAL A 313 21.71 -5.09 10.74
N PRO A 314 21.96 -5.45 9.47
CA PRO A 314 21.78 -4.55 8.33
C PRO A 314 20.37 -3.95 8.25
N SER A 315 19.33 -4.75 8.52
CA SER A 315 17.94 -4.27 8.51
C SER A 315 17.69 -3.24 9.61
N VAL A 316 18.13 -3.51 10.85
CA VAL A 316 17.98 -2.56 11.97
C VAL A 316 18.71 -1.25 11.68
N VAL A 317 19.94 -1.29 11.16
CA VAL A 317 20.69 -0.09 10.76
C VAL A 317 19.92 0.69 9.70
N SER A 318 19.35 0.00 8.72
CA SER A 318 18.55 0.64 7.65
C SER A 318 17.29 1.29 8.20
N VAL A 319 16.58 0.66 9.16
CA VAL A 319 15.43 1.26 9.87
C VAL A 319 15.82 2.54 10.59
N ILE A 320 16.92 2.50 11.36
CA ILE A 320 17.44 3.66 12.08
C ILE A 320 17.80 4.79 11.12
N CYS A 321 18.50 4.49 10.02
CA CYS A 321 18.81 5.47 8.98
C CYS A 321 17.53 6.09 8.36
N LEU A 322 16.50 5.28 8.11
CA LEU A 322 15.25 5.77 7.57
C LEU A 322 14.58 6.76 8.51
N ILE A 323 14.44 6.41 9.79
CA ILE A 323 13.73 7.21 10.79
C ILE A 323 14.50 8.51 11.09
N PHE A 324 15.81 8.44 11.31
CA PHE A 324 16.58 9.56 11.82
C PHE A 324 17.30 10.39 10.75
N ILE A 325 17.44 9.88 9.52
CA ILE A 325 18.16 10.60 8.45
C ILE A 325 17.22 10.83 7.26
N VAL A 326 16.70 9.75 6.66
CA VAL A 326 15.98 9.84 5.39
C VAL A 326 14.67 10.60 5.54
N ARG A 327 13.88 10.27 6.53
CA ARG A 327 12.58 10.92 6.78
C ARG A 327 12.75 12.40 7.15
N PRO A 328 13.62 12.82 8.10
CA PRO A 328 13.87 14.21 8.36
C PRO A 328 14.31 15.01 7.12
N VAL A 329 15.24 14.47 6.34
CA VAL A 329 15.70 15.13 5.11
C VAL A 329 14.55 15.34 4.12
N SER A 330 13.74 14.30 3.86
CA SER A 330 12.59 14.39 2.97
C SER A 330 11.59 15.44 3.43
N VAL A 331 11.22 15.44 4.73
CA VAL A 331 10.24 16.38 5.29
C VAL A 331 10.76 17.81 5.26
N ILE A 332 12.01 18.04 5.67
CA ILE A 332 12.61 19.39 5.62
C ILE A 332 12.61 19.91 4.19
N LEU A 333 13.13 19.12 3.25
CA LEU A 333 13.23 19.49 1.86
C LEU A 333 11.86 19.89 1.28
N CYS A 334 10.83 19.09 1.54
CA CYS A 334 9.49 19.34 0.99
C CYS A 334 8.77 20.52 1.67
N THR A 335 8.96 20.72 2.98
CA THR A 335 8.30 21.81 3.72
C THR A 335 8.91 23.18 3.47
N ILE A 336 10.22 23.28 3.12
CA ILE A 336 10.89 24.54 2.78
C ILE A 336 10.27 25.20 1.54
N PHE A 337 9.81 24.39 0.57
CA PHE A 337 9.22 24.92 -0.67
C PHE A 337 7.78 25.41 -0.51
N ASP A 338 7.07 25.02 0.56
CA ASP A 338 5.69 25.48 0.81
C ASP A 338 5.62 26.55 1.88
N LYS A 339 6.01 27.77 1.50
CA LYS A 339 5.96 28.96 2.40
C LYS A 339 4.52 29.32 2.78
N ASN A 340 3.53 29.03 1.93
CA ASN A 340 2.13 29.40 2.18
C ASN A 340 1.51 28.58 3.31
N ALA A 341 1.99 27.37 3.54
CA ALA A 341 1.52 26.52 4.61
C ALA A 341 1.94 26.98 6.01
N ASN A 342 2.92 27.89 6.14
CA ASN A 342 3.40 28.43 7.43
C ASN A 342 3.61 27.33 8.48
N TRP A 343 4.48 26.36 8.18
CA TRP A 343 4.79 25.25 9.07
C TRP A 343 5.59 25.72 10.29
N SER A 344 5.10 25.42 11.49
CA SER A 344 5.88 25.61 12.72
C SER A 344 6.93 24.52 12.88
N LYS A 345 8.02 24.82 13.62
CA LYS A 345 9.07 23.81 13.92
C LYS A 345 8.52 22.54 14.57
N LYS A 346 7.51 22.69 15.46
CA LYS A 346 6.87 21.55 16.14
C LYS A 346 6.07 20.67 15.15
N GLU A 347 5.37 21.28 14.21
CA GLU A 347 4.63 20.57 13.17
C GLU A 347 5.55 19.81 12.23
N ILE A 348 6.68 20.43 11.82
CA ILE A 348 7.70 19.78 11.01
C ILE A 348 8.33 18.61 11.77
N LEU A 349 8.72 18.80 13.03
CA LEU A 349 9.28 17.72 13.87
C LEU A 349 8.31 16.55 14.03
N PHE A 350 7.02 16.86 14.20
CA PHE A 350 5.98 15.83 14.26
C PHE A 350 5.88 15.04 12.94
N MET A 351 5.87 15.70 11.78
CA MET A 351 5.85 15.03 10.48
C MET A 351 7.11 14.21 10.20
N MET A 352 8.28 14.61 10.76
CA MET A 352 9.50 13.81 10.69
C MET A 352 9.39 12.53 11.50
N TRP A 353 8.77 12.61 12.67
CA TRP A 353 8.64 11.48 13.59
C TRP A 353 7.59 10.47 13.13
N VAL A 354 6.47 10.98 12.61
CA VAL A 354 5.34 10.16 12.18
C VAL A 354 5.64 9.54 10.83
N ARG A 355 5.94 8.25 10.85
CA ARG A 355 6.10 7.44 9.64
C ARG A 355 5.86 5.97 9.99
N GLU A 356 4.97 5.35 9.26
CA GLU A 356 4.69 3.91 9.36
C GLU A 356 4.80 3.27 7.98
N THR A 357 5.25 2.01 7.92
CA THR A 357 5.36 1.25 6.68
C THR A 357 4.11 0.38 6.56
N GLY A 358 3.42 0.45 5.42
CA GLY A 358 2.06 -0.04 5.33
C GLY A 358 1.84 -1.29 4.48
N VAL A 359 0.57 -1.44 4.17
CA VAL A 359 0.03 -2.57 3.40
C VAL A 359 0.62 -2.63 2.00
N ILE A 360 0.86 -1.48 1.35
CA ILE A 360 1.36 -1.43 -0.03
C ILE A 360 2.81 -1.93 -0.13
N PRO A 361 3.77 -1.47 0.68
CA PRO A 361 5.10 -2.07 0.75
C PRO A 361 5.07 -3.58 1.00
N ALA A 362 4.21 -4.04 1.92
CA ALA A 362 4.06 -5.46 2.23
C ALA A 362 3.57 -6.27 1.03
N ALA A 363 2.55 -5.79 0.33
CA ALA A 363 1.99 -6.44 -0.84
C ALA A 363 2.99 -6.48 -2.01
N LEU A 364 3.66 -5.35 -2.30
CA LEU A 364 4.67 -5.27 -3.36
C LEU A 364 5.86 -6.19 -3.05
N CYS A 365 6.31 -6.24 -1.81
CA CYS A 365 7.34 -7.18 -1.36
C CYS A 365 6.91 -8.64 -1.59
N GLY A 366 5.68 -9.00 -1.20
CA GLY A 366 5.14 -10.33 -1.43
C GLY A 366 5.06 -10.71 -2.91
N ILE A 367 4.69 -9.78 -3.80
CA ILE A 367 4.69 -9.99 -5.25
C ILE A 367 6.12 -10.26 -5.73
N ILE A 368 7.10 -9.43 -5.34
CA ILE A 368 8.51 -9.59 -5.75
C ILE A 368 9.08 -10.91 -5.26
N THR A 369 8.76 -11.31 -4.03
CA THR A 369 9.14 -12.58 -3.45
C THR A 369 8.54 -13.76 -4.24
N SER A 370 7.25 -13.68 -4.59
CA SER A 370 6.59 -14.72 -5.39
C SER A 370 7.17 -14.85 -6.80
N MET A 371 7.62 -13.75 -7.38
CA MET A 371 8.30 -13.73 -8.70
C MET A 371 9.77 -14.16 -8.64
N LYS A 372 10.33 -14.34 -7.43
CA LYS A 372 11.75 -14.67 -7.19
C LYS A 372 12.72 -13.72 -7.90
N ILE A 373 12.42 -12.42 -7.86
CA ILE A 373 13.27 -11.38 -8.44
C ILE A 373 14.65 -11.40 -7.76
N PRO A 374 15.77 -11.23 -8.49
CA PRO A 374 17.10 -11.23 -7.87
C PRO A 374 17.22 -10.29 -6.68
N GLY A 375 17.65 -10.82 -5.53
CA GLY A 375 17.74 -10.08 -4.27
C GLY A 375 16.45 -10.00 -3.45
N TYR A 376 15.39 -10.76 -3.83
CA TYR A 376 14.11 -10.79 -3.09
C TYR A 376 14.28 -11.11 -1.60
N GLU A 377 15.27 -11.90 -1.22
CA GLU A 377 15.58 -12.25 0.17
C GLU A 377 15.92 -11.00 1.01
N VAL A 378 16.79 -10.13 0.47
CA VAL A 378 17.16 -8.86 1.13
C VAL A 378 15.94 -7.94 1.18
N ILE A 379 15.22 -7.80 0.06
CA ILE A 379 14.02 -6.97 -0.02
C ILE A 379 12.99 -7.41 1.03
N SER A 380 12.72 -8.72 1.12
CA SER A 380 11.80 -9.29 2.10
C SER A 380 12.23 -9.02 3.54
N SER A 381 13.52 -9.22 3.86
CA SER A 381 14.06 -8.96 5.19
C SER A 381 13.95 -7.47 5.56
N VAL A 382 14.31 -6.59 4.65
CA VAL A 382 14.23 -5.14 4.86
C VAL A 382 12.77 -4.73 5.10
N VAL A 383 11.86 -5.06 4.19
CA VAL A 383 10.44 -4.67 4.29
C VAL A 383 9.79 -5.22 5.55
N PHE A 384 10.04 -6.52 5.86
CA PHE A 384 9.53 -7.13 7.08
C PHE A 384 9.98 -6.39 8.33
N MET A 385 11.29 -6.13 8.45
CA MET A 385 11.85 -5.43 9.62
C MET A 385 11.33 -4.00 9.74
N PHE A 386 11.18 -3.30 8.61
CA PHE A 386 10.60 -1.95 8.61
C PHE A 386 9.15 -1.97 9.10
N THR A 387 8.32 -2.87 8.57
CA THR A 387 6.93 -2.99 9.00
C THR A 387 6.86 -3.37 10.48
N PHE A 388 7.66 -4.35 10.91
CA PHE A 388 7.66 -4.83 12.29
C PHE A 388 8.09 -3.74 13.29
N PHE A 389 9.21 -3.04 13.05
CA PHE A 389 9.72 -2.03 14.00
C PHE A 389 8.87 -0.76 14.04
N ASN A 390 8.33 -0.32 12.93
CA ASN A 390 7.47 0.85 12.90
C ASN A 390 6.16 0.62 13.65
N ASP A 391 5.58 -0.57 13.55
CA ASP A 391 4.33 -0.89 14.23
C ASP A 391 4.51 -1.24 15.72
N VAL A 392 5.69 -1.77 16.11
CA VAL A 392 5.99 -2.06 17.54
C VAL A 392 6.31 -0.80 18.33
N ALA A 393 6.88 0.21 17.70
CA ALA A 393 7.23 1.48 18.33
C ALA A 393 6.43 2.64 17.70
N PRO A 394 5.11 2.68 17.87
CA PRO A 394 4.30 3.79 17.36
C PRO A 394 4.75 5.11 18.00
N PRO A 395 4.62 6.22 17.27
CA PRO A 395 5.06 7.54 17.71
C PRO A 395 4.33 8.08 18.94
#